data_0608948db1525183a0792802afbbfaea
#
_entry.id   0608948db1525183a0792802afbbfaea
#
_cell.length_a   1.000
_cell.length_b   1.000
_cell.length_c   1.000
_cell.angle_alpha   90.00
_cell.angle_beta   90.00
_cell.angle_gamma   90.00
#
_symmetry.space_group_name_H-M   'P 1'
#
loop_
_entity.id
_entity.type
_entity.pdbx_description
1 polymer ?
#
loop_
_entity_poly.entity_id
_entity_poly.type
_entity_poly.pdbx_seq_one_letter_code
_entity_poly.pdbx_strand_id
1 'polypeptide(L)'
;MKIALTGSDGMLGSDIRKVFSDVDLANFTIHDFDITDLDDSVKAVKEIKPDYLIHVAAYTDVDGSESRPEEAILVNGVGAKNITIACEEAGCPVVYISTDYVFDGAKEETYNEWDKTNPINVYGLSKLLGEQFVASLTNRFYIVRTSWLYGKNGRNFVDTIIRLLSERDEIDVVNDQVGSPTYTYDLAKKLRELIGRGYGTYHITNASHCSWYEFAVEIAKLKGINKNINPTTTENFKRPAKRPAFSVLGNTMLRLEGIEPARHWKEALSDYLRG
;
A
#
# COMPACT_ATOMS: atom_id res chain seq x y z
N MET A 1 24.87 3.46 -0.98
CA MET A 1 23.53 3.77 -1.51
C MET A 1 22.79 4.57 -0.44
N LYS A 2 22.29 5.73 -0.81
CA LYS A 2 21.51 6.62 0.05
C LYS A 2 20.07 6.65 -0.41
N ILE A 3 19.11 6.44 0.48
CA ILE A 3 17.67 6.41 0.15
C ILE A 3 16.94 7.48 0.96
N ALA A 4 16.10 8.27 0.32
CA ALA A 4 15.12 9.12 0.98
C ALA A 4 13.79 8.36 1.15
N LEU A 5 13.17 8.42 2.31
CA LEU A 5 11.93 7.74 2.64
C LEU A 5 10.91 8.75 3.20
N THR A 6 9.83 9.02 2.47
CA THR A 6 8.71 9.82 2.99
C THR A 6 7.67 8.93 3.66
N GLY A 7 6.99 9.44 4.71
CA GLY A 7 6.05 8.64 5.50
C GLY A 7 6.74 7.55 6.34
N SER A 8 7.94 7.85 6.81
CA SER A 8 8.85 6.92 7.50
C SER A 8 8.32 6.43 8.86
N ASP A 9 7.39 7.13 9.47
CA ASP A 9 6.72 6.81 10.74
C ASP A 9 5.47 5.95 10.58
N GLY A 10 4.96 5.81 9.35
CA GLY A 10 3.82 4.97 9.05
C GLY A 10 4.13 3.47 9.10
N MET A 11 3.10 2.65 8.92
CA MET A 11 3.16 1.19 9.01
C MET A 11 4.22 0.58 8.05
N LEU A 12 4.13 0.90 6.75
CA LEU A 12 5.11 0.44 5.76
C LEU A 12 6.46 1.13 5.95
N GLY A 13 6.48 2.43 6.24
CA GLY A 13 7.71 3.19 6.48
C GLY A 13 8.56 2.59 7.60
N SER A 14 7.92 2.17 8.69
CA SER A 14 8.60 1.52 9.82
C SER A 14 9.26 0.19 9.43
N ASP A 15 8.64 -0.62 8.58
CA ASP A 15 9.21 -1.88 8.14
C ASP A 15 10.28 -1.67 7.05
N ILE A 16 10.15 -0.65 6.20
CA ILE A 16 11.24 -0.23 5.29
C ILE A 16 12.48 0.15 6.11
N ARG A 17 12.33 0.94 7.16
CA ARG A 17 13.46 1.31 8.04
C ARG A 17 14.18 0.09 8.64
N LYS A 18 13.47 -0.98 8.98
CA LYS A 18 14.05 -2.23 9.49
C LYS A 18 14.79 -3.00 8.38
N VAL A 19 14.13 -3.16 7.23
CA VAL A 19 14.65 -3.94 6.10
C VAL A 19 15.86 -3.27 5.45
N PHE A 20 15.92 -1.94 5.48
CA PHE A 20 17.00 -1.12 4.91
C PHE A 20 17.97 -0.59 5.99
N SER A 21 18.06 -1.25 7.16
CA SER A 21 18.85 -0.77 8.30
C SER A 21 20.36 -0.70 8.03
N ASP A 22 20.85 -1.36 7.00
CA ASP A 22 22.25 -1.34 6.53
C ASP A 22 22.49 -0.30 5.41
N VAL A 23 21.49 0.50 5.08
CA VAL A 23 21.52 1.55 4.04
C VAL A 23 21.48 2.93 4.71
N ASP A 24 22.16 3.92 4.13
CA ASP A 24 22.02 5.32 4.54
C ASP A 24 20.61 5.82 4.21
N LEU A 25 19.73 5.85 5.21
CA LEU A 25 18.30 6.14 5.07
C LEU A 25 17.95 7.51 5.66
N ALA A 26 17.64 8.48 4.81
CA ALA A 26 17.09 9.77 5.21
C ALA A 26 15.56 9.62 5.39
N ASN A 27 15.09 9.69 6.64
CA ASN A 27 13.71 9.47 7.01
C ASN A 27 12.96 10.79 7.11
N PHE A 28 11.80 10.90 6.43
CA PHE A 28 10.93 12.07 6.45
C PHE A 28 9.53 11.72 6.88
N THR A 29 9.00 12.58 7.73
CA THR A 29 7.62 12.59 8.21
C THR A 29 6.93 13.89 7.76
N ILE A 30 5.65 14.05 8.05
CA ILE A 30 4.93 15.31 7.79
C ILE A 30 5.50 16.51 8.59
N HIS A 31 6.29 16.26 9.63
CA HIS A 31 6.91 17.30 10.45
C HIS A 31 8.22 17.82 9.86
N ASP A 32 8.80 17.12 8.89
CA ASP A 32 10.08 17.49 8.26
C ASP A 32 9.86 18.40 7.06
N PHE A 33 8.87 18.10 6.22
CA PHE A 33 8.38 18.96 5.14
C PHE A 33 7.00 18.52 4.66
N ASP A 34 6.29 19.45 4.00
CA ASP A 34 4.98 19.19 3.41
C ASP A 34 5.13 18.76 1.93
N ILE A 35 4.78 17.51 1.62
CA ILE A 35 4.82 17.00 0.24
C ILE A 35 3.86 17.74 -0.71
N THR A 36 2.85 18.45 -0.19
CA THR A 36 1.92 19.25 -0.99
C THR A 36 2.51 20.60 -1.41
N ASP A 37 3.60 21.03 -0.78
CA ASP A 37 4.40 22.17 -1.19
C ASP A 37 5.56 21.73 -2.11
N LEU A 38 5.62 22.32 -3.31
CA LEU A 38 6.65 21.97 -4.29
C LEU A 38 8.05 22.42 -3.87
N ASP A 39 8.15 23.65 -3.36
CA ASP A 39 9.45 24.24 -3.00
C ASP A 39 10.07 23.51 -1.81
N ASP A 40 9.25 23.16 -0.82
CA ASP A 40 9.67 22.33 0.33
C ASP A 40 10.14 20.96 -0.13
N SER A 41 9.38 20.28 -1.00
CA SER A 41 9.73 18.98 -1.55
C SER A 41 11.05 19.01 -2.32
N VAL A 42 11.23 19.98 -3.21
CA VAL A 42 12.45 20.14 -4.01
C VAL A 42 13.65 20.43 -3.12
N LYS A 43 13.51 21.34 -2.15
CA LYS A 43 14.57 21.68 -1.20
C LYS A 43 15.00 20.46 -0.40
N ALA A 44 14.06 19.74 0.22
CA ALA A 44 14.36 18.58 1.05
C ALA A 44 15.10 17.48 0.27
N VAL A 45 14.64 17.15 -0.95
CA VAL A 45 15.26 16.08 -1.75
C VAL A 45 16.63 16.49 -2.29
N LYS A 46 16.79 17.75 -2.73
CA LYS A 46 18.09 18.27 -3.21
C LYS A 46 19.18 18.34 -2.13
N GLU A 47 18.81 18.66 -0.90
CA GLU A 47 19.76 18.67 0.24
C GLU A 47 20.29 17.27 0.53
N ILE A 48 19.46 16.25 0.41
CA ILE A 48 19.81 14.85 0.68
C ILE A 48 20.61 14.21 -0.44
N LYS A 49 20.29 14.53 -1.72
CA LYS A 49 20.87 13.91 -2.92
C LYS A 49 20.82 12.37 -2.84
N PRO A 50 19.63 11.77 -2.75
CA PRO A 50 19.50 10.34 -2.60
C PRO A 50 19.76 9.62 -3.94
N ASP A 51 20.20 8.35 -3.87
CA ASP A 51 20.25 7.46 -5.03
C ASP A 51 18.85 7.00 -5.46
N TYR A 52 17.91 6.91 -4.52
CA TYR A 52 16.48 6.58 -4.72
C TYR A 52 15.62 7.30 -3.69
N LEU A 53 14.38 7.63 -4.06
CA LEU A 53 13.37 8.08 -3.11
C LEU A 53 12.20 7.10 -3.08
N ILE A 54 11.87 6.59 -1.87
CA ILE A 54 10.69 5.75 -1.64
C ILE A 54 9.58 6.63 -1.06
N HIS A 55 8.52 6.83 -1.84
CA HIS A 55 7.38 7.67 -1.48
C HIS A 55 6.23 6.82 -0.92
N VAL A 56 6.13 6.78 0.42
CA VAL A 56 5.11 6.03 1.17
C VAL A 56 4.06 6.96 1.78
N ALA A 57 4.39 8.25 1.97
CA ALA A 57 3.46 9.24 2.50
C ALA A 57 2.18 9.29 1.65
N ALA A 58 1.02 9.16 2.29
CA ALA A 58 -0.27 9.14 1.62
C ALA A 58 -1.43 9.45 2.59
N TYR A 59 -2.51 10.00 2.05
CA TYR A 59 -3.82 10.02 2.69
C TYR A 59 -4.46 8.63 2.52
N THR A 60 -4.61 7.88 3.61
CA THR A 60 -5.02 6.47 3.58
C THR A 60 -6.41 6.19 4.16
N ASP A 61 -7.12 7.23 4.65
CA ASP A 61 -8.50 7.09 5.12
C ASP A 61 -9.45 7.00 3.91
N VAL A 62 -9.74 5.77 3.50
CA VAL A 62 -10.57 5.47 2.32
C VAL A 62 -11.98 6.06 2.46
N ASP A 63 -12.61 5.94 3.63
CA ASP A 63 -13.96 6.49 3.86
C ASP A 63 -13.91 8.02 4.01
N GLY A 64 -12.89 8.53 4.68
CA GLY A 64 -12.67 9.97 4.83
C GLY A 64 -12.41 10.67 3.49
N SER A 65 -11.85 9.99 2.49
CA SER A 65 -11.62 10.56 1.17
C SER A 65 -12.92 10.95 0.44
N GLU A 66 -14.03 10.23 0.68
CA GLU A 66 -15.34 10.59 0.09
C GLU A 66 -15.88 11.92 0.65
N SER A 67 -15.58 12.24 1.89
CA SER A 67 -15.99 13.49 2.53
C SER A 67 -14.97 14.63 2.36
N ARG A 68 -13.71 14.30 2.05
CA ARG A 68 -12.60 15.24 1.88
C ARG A 68 -11.81 14.93 0.59
N PRO A 69 -12.48 14.98 -0.58
CA PRO A 69 -11.86 14.58 -1.85
C PRO A 69 -10.66 15.47 -2.24
N GLU A 70 -10.75 16.77 -1.97
CA GLU A 70 -9.68 17.72 -2.28
C GLU A 70 -8.40 17.41 -1.48
N GLU A 71 -8.53 17.07 -0.19
CA GLU A 71 -7.40 16.70 0.65
C GLU A 71 -6.75 15.39 0.15
N ALA A 72 -7.55 14.38 -0.17
CA ALA A 72 -7.05 13.12 -0.71
C ALA A 72 -6.31 13.33 -2.05
N ILE A 73 -6.86 14.13 -2.96
CA ILE A 73 -6.26 14.47 -4.25
C ILE A 73 -4.97 15.29 -4.04
N LEU A 74 -4.99 16.27 -3.15
CA LEU A 74 -3.83 17.11 -2.85
C LEU A 74 -2.67 16.26 -2.34
N VAL A 75 -2.90 15.41 -1.34
CA VAL A 75 -1.83 14.58 -0.75
C VAL A 75 -1.37 13.50 -1.72
N ASN A 76 -2.30 12.66 -2.25
CA ASN A 76 -1.94 11.48 -3.03
C ASN A 76 -1.59 11.80 -4.49
N GLY A 77 -2.23 12.81 -5.08
CA GLY A 77 -2.00 13.24 -6.46
C GLY A 77 -0.91 14.31 -6.55
N VAL A 78 -1.17 15.50 -5.98
CA VAL A 78 -0.25 16.64 -6.09
C VAL A 78 1.03 16.38 -5.29
N GLY A 79 0.95 15.78 -4.09
CA GLY A 79 2.12 15.37 -3.33
C GLY A 79 3.03 14.43 -4.13
N ALA A 80 2.47 13.40 -4.78
CA ALA A 80 3.24 12.51 -5.65
C ALA A 80 3.87 13.23 -6.85
N LYS A 81 3.16 14.21 -7.47
CA LYS A 81 3.69 15.09 -8.50
C LYS A 81 4.90 15.86 -8.00
N ASN A 82 4.79 16.53 -6.86
CA ASN A 82 5.85 17.37 -6.29
C ASN A 82 7.10 16.53 -5.96
N ILE A 83 6.92 15.37 -5.32
CA ILE A 83 8.01 14.44 -5.05
C ILE A 83 8.69 13.96 -6.34
N THR A 84 7.92 13.69 -7.40
CA THR A 84 8.49 13.27 -8.68
C THR A 84 9.33 14.40 -9.33
N ILE A 85 8.84 15.64 -9.30
CA ILE A 85 9.60 16.80 -9.76
C ILE A 85 10.89 16.96 -8.95
N ALA A 86 10.80 16.85 -7.62
CA ALA A 86 11.96 16.92 -6.74
C ALA A 86 13.01 15.81 -7.05
N CYS A 87 12.54 14.59 -7.34
CA CYS A 87 13.40 13.49 -7.77
C CYS A 87 14.07 13.76 -9.12
N GLU A 88 13.36 14.29 -10.10
CA GLU A 88 13.94 14.65 -11.40
C GLU A 88 14.99 15.74 -11.25
N GLU A 89 14.74 16.78 -10.45
CA GLU A 89 15.70 17.85 -10.18
C GLU A 89 16.93 17.39 -9.40
N ALA A 90 16.77 16.37 -8.53
CA ALA A 90 17.88 15.74 -7.79
C ALA A 90 18.59 14.64 -8.58
N GLY A 91 18.03 14.20 -9.71
CA GLY A 91 18.58 13.15 -10.56
C GLY A 91 18.37 11.73 -10.05
N CYS A 92 17.38 11.46 -9.15
CA CYS A 92 17.14 10.16 -8.57
C CYS A 92 15.81 9.52 -9.03
N PRO A 93 15.73 8.18 -9.15
CA PRO A 93 14.48 7.46 -9.38
C PRO A 93 13.52 7.56 -8.21
N VAL A 94 12.20 7.51 -8.49
CA VAL A 94 11.13 7.47 -7.50
C VAL A 94 10.49 6.09 -7.42
N VAL A 95 10.27 5.59 -6.19
CA VAL A 95 9.44 4.41 -5.88
C VAL A 95 8.14 4.91 -5.27
N TYR A 96 7.04 4.85 -6.01
CA TYR A 96 5.72 5.31 -5.59
C TYR A 96 4.85 4.14 -5.15
N ILE A 97 4.38 4.15 -3.91
CA ILE A 97 3.47 3.12 -3.40
C ILE A 97 2.03 3.47 -3.76
N SER A 98 1.40 2.62 -4.57
CA SER A 98 0.02 2.73 -5.02
C SER A 98 -0.85 1.60 -4.42
N THR A 99 -2.04 1.38 -4.95
CA THR A 99 -3.09 0.54 -4.38
C THR A 99 -3.81 -0.29 -5.44
N ASP A 100 -4.39 -1.41 -5.04
CA ASP A 100 -5.38 -2.19 -5.79
C ASP A 100 -6.67 -1.41 -6.08
N TYR A 101 -6.99 -0.36 -5.32
CA TYR A 101 -8.18 0.48 -5.52
C TYR A 101 -8.13 1.34 -6.78
N VAL A 102 -7.05 1.29 -7.56
CA VAL A 102 -7.03 1.83 -8.92
C VAL A 102 -7.88 1.01 -9.90
N PHE A 103 -8.33 -0.18 -9.50
CA PHE A 103 -9.21 -1.06 -10.28
C PHE A 103 -10.66 -1.03 -9.75
N ASP A 104 -11.62 -1.34 -10.63
CA ASP A 104 -13.05 -1.32 -10.31
C ASP A 104 -13.56 -2.57 -9.57
N GLY A 105 -12.79 -3.67 -9.64
CA GLY A 105 -13.19 -4.94 -9.07
C GLY A 105 -14.26 -5.71 -9.86
N ALA A 106 -14.52 -5.31 -11.12
CA ALA A 106 -15.50 -5.95 -11.98
C ALA A 106 -14.96 -7.19 -12.73
N LYS A 107 -13.63 -7.38 -12.72
CA LYS A 107 -12.98 -8.54 -13.30
C LYS A 107 -13.00 -9.69 -12.29
N GLU A 108 -13.44 -10.88 -12.72
CA GLU A 108 -13.43 -12.09 -11.88
C GLU A 108 -12.07 -12.83 -11.89
N GLU A 109 -11.09 -12.25 -12.57
CA GLU A 109 -9.73 -12.77 -12.70
C GLU A 109 -8.72 -11.79 -12.09
N THR A 110 -7.54 -12.30 -11.78
CA THR A 110 -6.42 -11.52 -11.25
C THR A 110 -6.07 -10.34 -12.17
N TYR A 111 -5.93 -9.14 -11.59
CA TYR A 111 -5.47 -7.95 -12.31
C TYR A 111 -3.96 -8.00 -12.53
N ASN A 112 -3.55 -7.82 -13.79
CA ASN A 112 -2.16 -7.66 -14.17
C ASN A 112 -1.76 -6.18 -14.23
N GLU A 113 -0.47 -5.91 -14.27
CA GLU A 113 0.08 -4.55 -14.22
C GLU A 113 -0.35 -3.67 -15.42
N TRP A 114 -0.68 -4.28 -16.56
CA TRP A 114 -1.16 -3.62 -17.78
C TRP A 114 -2.69 -3.56 -17.93
N ASP A 115 -3.44 -4.11 -16.98
CA ASP A 115 -4.91 -4.02 -17.01
C ASP A 115 -5.35 -2.56 -16.85
N LYS A 116 -6.44 -2.20 -17.54
CA LYS A 116 -6.99 -0.85 -17.50
C LYS A 116 -7.46 -0.50 -16.09
N THR A 117 -6.97 0.59 -15.56
CA THR A 117 -7.42 1.16 -14.28
C THR A 117 -8.79 1.83 -14.43
N ASN A 118 -9.66 1.70 -13.41
CA ASN A 118 -10.99 2.29 -13.35
C ASN A 118 -11.44 2.42 -11.88
N PRO A 119 -10.88 3.37 -11.08
CA PRO A 119 -11.19 3.48 -9.67
C PRO A 119 -12.65 3.83 -9.42
N ILE A 120 -13.26 3.23 -8.40
CA ILE A 120 -14.68 3.40 -8.04
C ILE A 120 -14.91 4.21 -6.76
N ASN A 121 -13.83 4.76 -6.19
CA ASN A 121 -13.86 5.62 -5.02
C ASN A 121 -12.78 6.71 -5.12
N VAL A 122 -12.92 7.75 -4.29
CA VAL A 122 -12.03 8.93 -4.32
C VAL A 122 -10.60 8.55 -3.93
N TYR A 123 -10.39 7.65 -2.97
CA TYR A 123 -9.06 7.18 -2.61
C TYR A 123 -8.33 6.56 -3.81
N GLY A 124 -8.95 5.60 -4.49
CA GLY A 124 -8.39 4.97 -5.69
C GLY A 124 -8.10 5.99 -6.80
N LEU A 125 -9.02 6.94 -7.02
CA LEU A 125 -8.82 8.03 -7.98
C LEU A 125 -7.62 8.90 -7.61
N SER A 126 -7.49 9.29 -6.35
CA SER A 126 -6.38 10.13 -5.89
C SER A 126 -5.01 9.44 -6.04
N LYS A 127 -4.96 8.12 -5.77
CA LYS A 127 -3.75 7.31 -5.97
C LYS A 127 -3.42 7.13 -7.46
N LEU A 128 -4.44 6.91 -8.31
CA LEU A 128 -4.26 6.83 -9.76
C LEU A 128 -3.73 8.13 -10.35
N LEU A 129 -4.21 9.29 -9.89
CA LEU A 129 -3.65 10.58 -10.29
C LEU A 129 -2.17 10.68 -9.95
N GLY A 130 -1.75 10.19 -8.79
CA GLY A 130 -0.33 10.07 -8.42
C GLY A 130 0.46 9.20 -9.41
N GLU A 131 -0.06 8.01 -9.78
CA GLU A 131 0.57 7.15 -10.80
C GLU A 131 0.74 7.88 -12.14
N GLN A 132 -0.31 8.60 -12.58
CA GLN A 132 -0.28 9.34 -13.85
C GLN A 132 0.76 10.47 -13.83
N PHE A 133 0.86 11.23 -12.74
CA PHE A 133 1.90 12.24 -12.59
C PHE A 133 3.30 11.63 -12.59
N VAL A 134 3.52 10.56 -11.81
CA VAL A 134 4.81 9.86 -11.79
C VAL A 134 5.21 9.43 -13.21
N ALA A 135 4.34 8.71 -13.92
CA ALA A 135 4.64 8.18 -15.25
C ALA A 135 4.76 9.25 -16.33
N SER A 136 4.15 10.45 -16.15
CA SER A 136 4.23 11.55 -17.12
C SER A 136 5.46 12.44 -16.94
N LEU A 137 6.05 12.48 -15.75
CA LEU A 137 7.11 13.39 -15.39
C LEU A 137 8.51 12.75 -15.43
N THR A 138 8.61 11.43 -15.34
CA THR A 138 9.89 10.71 -15.35
C THR A 138 9.78 9.35 -16.04
N ASN A 139 10.89 8.86 -16.59
CA ASN A 139 11.05 7.47 -17.04
C ASN A 139 11.76 6.59 -15.99
N ARG A 140 12.20 7.17 -14.87
CA ARG A 140 12.95 6.50 -13.81
C ARG A 140 12.09 6.28 -12.58
N PHE A 141 11.10 5.40 -12.70
CA PHE A 141 10.14 5.16 -11.64
C PHE A 141 9.84 3.67 -11.42
N TYR A 142 9.42 3.36 -10.21
CA TYR A 142 8.74 2.13 -9.83
C TYR A 142 7.39 2.53 -9.23
N ILE A 143 6.29 2.26 -9.94
CA ILE A 143 4.95 2.33 -9.39
C ILE A 143 4.64 0.96 -8.81
N VAL A 144 4.45 0.88 -7.49
CA VAL A 144 4.20 -0.39 -6.80
C VAL A 144 2.78 -0.41 -6.26
N ARG A 145 1.88 -1.14 -6.91
CA ARG A 145 0.52 -1.39 -6.43
C ARG A 145 0.55 -2.54 -5.44
N THR A 146 -0.12 -2.34 -4.31
CA THR A 146 -0.25 -3.33 -3.24
C THR A 146 -1.67 -3.32 -2.70
N SER A 147 -2.03 -4.27 -1.83
CA SER A 147 -3.38 -4.39 -1.29
C SER A 147 -3.40 -4.84 0.17
N TRP A 148 -4.43 -4.43 0.90
CA TRP A 148 -4.78 -4.92 2.24
C TRP A 148 -3.60 -4.96 3.20
N LEU A 149 -2.86 -3.85 3.27
CA LEU A 149 -1.66 -3.76 4.11
C LEU A 149 -1.97 -3.92 5.59
N TYR A 150 -1.16 -4.74 6.26
CA TYR A 150 -1.13 -4.84 7.71
C TYR A 150 0.32 -4.93 8.20
N GLY A 151 0.56 -4.39 9.38
CA GLY A 151 1.89 -4.29 9.97
C GLY A 151 1.85 -3.57 11.32
N LYS A 152 3.02 -3.39 11.94
CA LYS A 152 3.16 -2.64 13.20
C LYS A 152 3.11 -1.13 12.94
N ASN A 153 2.86 -0.35 13.99
CA ASN A 153 2.89 1.11 13.97
C ASN A 153 1.82 1.76 13.07
N GLY A 154 0.62 1.18 13.02
CA GLY A 154 -0.51 1.76 12.30
C GLY A 154 -1.78 0.96 12.48
N ARG A 155 -2.92 1.60 12.20
CA ARG A 155 -4.22 0.92 12.23
C ARG A 155 -4.31 -0.07 11.06
N ASN A 156 -4.66 -1.32 11.35
CA ASN A 156 -4.85 -2.34 10.33
C ASN A 156 -6.01 -3.27 10.68
N PHE A 157 -6.40 -4.09 9.72
CA PHE A 157 -7.53 -5.00 9.86
C PHE A 157 -7.25 -6.09 10.91
N VAL A 158 -6.04 -6.64 10.98
CA VAL A 158 -5.68 -7.73 11.89
C VAL A 158 -5.90 -7.30 13.35
N ASP A 159 -5.33 -6.16 13.74
CA ASP A 159 -5.46 -5.63 15.08
C ASP A 159 -6.90 -5.22 15.39
N THR A 160 -7.64 -4.73 14.38
CA THR A 160 -9.06 -4.40 14.50
C THR A 160 -9.90 -5.65 14.81
N ILE A 161 -9.70 -6.76 14.11
CA ILE A 161 -10.41 -8.03 14.37
C ILE A 161 -10.09 -8.57 15.76
N ILE A 162 -8.81 -8.58 16.14
CA ILE A 162 -8.41 -9.04 17.49
C ILE A 162 -9.11 -8.22 18.58
N ARG A 163 -9.11 -6.89 18.44
CA ARG A 163 -9.78 -5.98 19.39
C ARG A 163 -11.29 -6.23 19.43
N LEU A 164 -11.95 -6.28 18.27
CA LEU A 164 -13.40 -6.51 18.21
C LEU A 164 -13.79 -7.87 18.85
N LEU A 165 -13.03 -8.92 18.60
CA LEU A 165 -13.26 -10.22 19.20
C LEU A 165 -12.92 -10.25 20.70
N SER A 166 -12.10 -9.34 21.21
CA SER A 166 -11.90 -9.20 22.67
C SER A 166 -13.08 -8.51 23.37
N GLU A 167 -13.77 -7.60 22.66
CA GLU A 167 -14.85 -6.76 23.20
C GLU A 167 -16.25 -7.37 22.98
N ARG A 168 -16.43 -8.30 22.01
CA ARG A 168 -17.74 -8.83 21.58
C ARG A 168 -17.71 -10.34 21.47
N ASP A 169 -18.86 -10.97 21.63
CA ASP A 169 -19.01 -12.42 21.49
C ASP A 169 -19.18 -12.87 20.03
N GLU A 170 -19.63 -11.94 19.18
CA GLU A 170 -19.76 -12.18 17.75
C GLU A 170 -19.48 -10.89 16.95
N ILE A 171 -19.03 -11.05 15.71
CA ILE A 171 -18.81 -9.98 14.73
C ILE A 171 -19.27 -10.41 13.35
N ASP A 172 -19.74 -9.44 12.56
CA ASP A 172 -20.04 -9.64 11.13
C ASP A 172 -18.88 -9.12 10.27
N VAL A 173 -18.45 -9.92 9.29
CA VAL A 173 -17.36 -9.56 8.37
C VAL A 173 -17.78 -9.84 6.93
N VAL A 174 -17.51 -8.89 6.01
CA VAL A 174 -17.88 -9.03 4.61
C VAL A 174 -17.14 -10.19 3.94
N ASN A 175 -17.87 -10.99 3.14
CA ASN A 175 -17.38 -12.17 2.45
C ASN A 175 -17.40 -12.04 0.91
N ASP A 176 -17.97 -10.96 0.41
CA ASP A 176 -18.11 -10.64 -1.02
C ASP A 176 -17.06 -9.64 -1.53
N GLN A 177 -16.00 -9.42 -0.78
CA GLN A 177 -14.80 -8.67 -1.19
C GLN A 177 -13.59 -9.59 -1.08
N VAL A 178 -12.88 -9.79 -2.20
CA VAL A 178 -11.73 -10.69 -2.32
C VAL A 178 -10.49 -9.90 -2.71
N GLY A 179 -9.39 -10.11 -2.00
CA GLY A 179 -8.11 -9.45 -2.22
C GLY A 179 -6.93 -10.22 -1.64
N SER A 180 -5.75 -9.65 -1.70
CA SER A 180 -4.51 -10.27 -1.19
C SER A 180 -4.02 -9.52 0.04
N PRO A 181 -4.17 -10.06 1.26
CA PRO A 181 -3.57 -9.46 2.45
C PRO A 181 -2.05 -9.38 2.31
N THR A 182 -1.47 -8.22 2.62
CA THR A 182 -0.03 -8.00 2.44
C THR A 182 0.62 -7.49 3.72
N TYR A 183 1.57 -8.25 4.23
CA TYR A 183 2.39 -7.87 5.37
C TYR A 183 3.43 -6.83 4.94
N THR A 184 3.44 -5.66 5.59
CA THR A 184 4.34 -4.54 5.24
C THR A 184 5.81 -4.91 5.29
N TYR A 185 6.22 -5.81 6.17
CA TYR A 185 7.57 -6.33 6.23
C TYR A 185 7.97 -7.14 4.99
N ASP A 186 7.06 -7.97 4.47
CA ASP A 186 7.28 -8.73 3.24
C ASP A 186 7.31 -7.79 2.02
N LEU A 187 6.42 -6.79 1.97
CA LEU A 187 6.46 -5.75 0.94
C LEU A 187 7.79 -4.99 0.97
N ALA A 188 8.27 -4.58 2.14
CA ALA A 188 9.54 -3.88 2.27
C ALA A 188 10.73 -4.72 1.75
N LYS A 189 10.75 -6.04 2.00
CA LYS A 189 11.75 -6.95 1.44
C LYS A 189 11.69 -6.98 -0.10
N LYS A 190 10.49 -7.07 -0.67
CA LYS A 190 10.33 -7.09 -2.12
C LYS A 190 10.69 -5.75 -2.77
N LEU A 191 10.41 -4.63 -2.11
CA LEU A 191 10.90 -3.32 -2.56
C LEU A 191 12.42 -3.29 -2.62
N ARG A 192 13.10 -3.87 -1.64
CA ARG A 192 14.56 -3.94 -1.62
C ARG A 192 15.13 -4.79 -2.75
N GLU A 193 14.47 -5.90 -3.11
CA GLU A 193 14.86 -6.74 -4.24
C GLU A 193 14.58 -6.05 -5.60
N LEU A 194 13.54 -5.20 -5.67
CA LEU A 194 13.11 -4.51 -6.88
C LEU A 194 14.01 -3.30 -7.22
N ILE A 195 14.48 -2.55 -6.21
CA ILE A 195 15.33 -1.37 -6.43
C ILE A 195 16.59 -1.77 -7.20
N GLY A 196 16.84 -1.08 -8.33
CA GLY A 196 17.94 -1.39 -9.24
C GLY A 196 17.58 -2.36 -10.38
N ARG A 197 16.33 -2.84 -10.46
CA ARG A 197 15.77 -3.59 -11.59
C ARG A 197 15.18 -2.66 -12.65
N GLY A 198 14.48 -3.21 -13.63
CA GLY A 198 13.79 -2.44 -14.66
C GLY A 198 12.77 -1.46 -14.10
N TYR A 199 12.70 -0.24 -14.66
CA TYR A 199 11.68 0.73 -14.30
C TYR A 199 10.31 0.31 -14.83
N GLY A 200 9.23 0.67 -14.13
CA GLY A 200 7.87 0.38 -14.58
C GLY A 200 6.86 0.24 -13.44
N THR A 201 5.71 -0.33 -13.79
CA THR A 201 4.63 -0.61 -12.83
C THR A 201 4.70 -2.07 -12.39
N TYR A 202 4.59 -2.30 -11.09
CA TYR A 202 4.67 -3.60 -10.45
C TYR A 202 3.51 -3.81 -9.50
N HIS A 203 3.06 -5.05 -9.38
CA HIS A 203 2.17 -5.49 -8.32
C HIS A 203 2.99 -6.27 -7.29
N ILE A 204 2.89 -5.91 -6.01
CA ILE A 204 3.58 -6.63 -4.93
C ILE A 204 2.61 -6.89 -3.79
N THR A 205 2.23 -8.16 -3.61
CA THR A 205 1.39 -8.65 -2.52
C THR A 205 1.96 -9.96 -1.98
N ASN A 206 1.51 -10.38 -0.80
CA ASN A 206 1.71 -11.78 -0.43
C ASN A 206 0.94 -12.70 -1.38
N ALA A 207 1.44 -13.91 -1.56
CA ALA A 207 0.84 -14.89 -2.47
C ALA A 207 -0.54 -15.35 -2.00
N SER A 208 -1.41 -15.71 -2.98
CA SER A 208 -2.79 -16.13 -2.79
C SER A 208 -3.72 -14.97 -2.37
N HIS A 209 -5.00 -15.29 -2.18
CA HIS A 209 -6.06 -14.33 -1.86
C HIS A 209 -7.07 -14.96 -0.90
N CYS A 210 -7.93 -14.12 -0.33
CA CYS A 210 -9.07 -14.53 0.50
C CYS A 210 -10.10 -13.40 0.55
N SER A 211 -11.28 -13.69 1.10
CA SER A 211 -12.22 -12.66 1.52
C SER A 211 -11.80 -12.04 2.87
N TRP A 212 -12.36 -10.88 3.22
CA TRP A 212 -12.18 -10.31 4.55
C TRP A 212 -12.67 -11.26 5.65
N TYR A 213 -13.78 -11.98 5.39
CA TYR A 213 -14.30 -12.99 6.31
C TYR A 213 -13.29 -14.13 6.55
N GLU A 214 -12.74 -14.72 5.48
CA GLU A 214 -11.73 -15.77 5.57
C GLU A 214 -10.46 -15.28 6.28
N PHE A 215 -10.08 -14.04 6.03
CA PHE A 215 -8.95 -13.41 6.72
C PHE A 215 -9.21 -13.28 8.23
N ALA A 216 -10.42 -12.79 8.62
CA ALA A 216 -10.81 -12.69 10.02
C ALA A 216 -10.87 -14.06 10.73
N VAL A 217 -11.38 -15.10 10.06
CA VAL A 217 -11.41 -16.48 10.59
C VAL A 217 -9.99 -17.01 10.84
N GLU A 218 -9.06 -16.80 9.91
CA GLU A 218 -7.67 -17.25 10.10
C GLU A 218 -6.97 -16.46 11.23
N ILE A 219 -7.25 -15.15 11.38
CA ILE A 219 -6.75 -14.34 12.49
C ILE A 219 -7.22 -14.93 13.84
N ALA A 220 -8.52 -15.19 13.97
CA ALA A 220 -9.10 -15.77 15.20
C ALA A 220 -8.48 -17.14 15.51
N LYS A 221 -8.37 -18.00 14.51
CA LYS A 221 -7.75 -19.33 14.62
C LYS A 221 -6.31 -19.25 15.13
N LEU A 222 -5.47 -18.41 14.53
CA LEU A 222 -4.06 -18.27 14.91
C LEU A 222 -3.88 -17.65 16.31
N LYS A 223 -4.84 -16.83 16.76
CA LYS A 223 -4.87 -16.26 18.12
C LYS A 223 -5.55 -17.17 19.15
N GLY A 224 -6.11 -18.32 18.75
CA GLY A 224 -6.83 -19.21 19.65
C GLY A 224 -8.13 -18.59 20.20
N ILE A 225 -8.75 -17.66 19.46
CA ILE A 225 -10.00 -16.99 19.86
C ILE A 225 -11.18 -17.81 19.34
N ASN A 226 -11.97 -18.37 20.27
CA ASN A 226 -13.16 -19.16 19.93
C ASN A 226 -14.43 -18.32 20.10
N LYS A 227 -14.69 -17.43 19.14
CA LYS A 227 -15.88 -16.57 19.07
C LYS A 227 -16.49 -16.61 17.68
N ASN A 228 -17.76 -16.23 17.56
CA ASN A 228 -18.48 -16.30 16.30
C ASN A 228 -18.06 -15.17 15.35
N ILE A 229 -17.72 -15.53 14.12
CA ILE A 229 -17.51 -14.61 13.01
C ILE A 229 -18.54 -14.98 11.95
N ASN A 230 -19.49 -14.07 11.67
CA ASN A 230 -20.57 -14.31 10.72
C ASN A 230 -20.21 -13.68 9.37
N PRO A 231 -20.38 -14.39 8.26
CA PRO A 231 -20.24 -13.78 6.94
C PRO A 231 -21.40 -12.81 6.66
N THR A 232 -21.08 -11.64 6.14
CA THR A 232 -22.08 -10.67 5.68
C THR A 232 -21.72 -10.17 4.27
N THR A 233 -22.56 -9.33 3.68
CA THR A 233 -22.33 -8.74 2.37
C THR A 233 -22.04 -7.25 2.46
N THR A 234 -21.40 -6.70 1.42
CA THR A 234 -21.15 -5.26 1.27
C THR A 234 -22.45 -4.47 1.34
N GLU A 235 -23.56 -5.02 0.82
CA GLU A 235 -24.88 -4.37 0.88
C GLU A 235 -25.37 -4.17 2.32
N ASN A 236 -25.16 -5.17 3.19
CA ASN A 236 -25.54 -5.11 4.60
C ASN A 236 -24.54 -4.31 5.44
N PHE A 237 -23.30 -4.16 5.00
CA PHE A 237 -22.25 -3.44 5.69
C PHE A 237 -21.81 -2.18 4.91
N LYS A 238 -22.75 -1.25 4.75
CA LYS A 238 -22.55 -0.02 3.95
C LYS A 238 -21.43 0.84 4.53
N ARG A 239 -20.56 1.30 3.63
CA ARG A 239 -19.48 2.24 3.90
C ARG A 239 -19.60 3.45 2.96
N PRO A 240 -19.07 4.64 3.34
CA PRO A 240 -19.06 5.81 2.46
C PRO A 240 -18.40 5.54 1.10
N ALA A 241 -17.18 5.01 1.10
CA ALA A 241 -16.50 4.65 -0.13
C ALA A 241 -16.92 3.25 -0.63
N LYS A 242 -17.16 3.11 -1.93
CA LYS A 242 -17.34 1.80 -2.56
C LYS A 242 -16.02 1.02 -2.55
N ARG A 243 -16.09 -0.30 -2.33
CA ARG A 243 -14.93 -1.20 -2.39
C ARG A 243 -15.04 -2.12 -3.60
N PRO A 244 -13.93 -2.41 -4.30
CA PRO A 244 -13.89 -3.44 -5.33
C PRO A 244 -14.33 -4.80 -4.76
N ALA A 245 -15.20 -5.51 -5.48
CA ALA A 245 -15.60 -6.87 -5.08
C ALA A 245 -14.44 -7.87 -5.24
N PHE A 246 -13.61 -7.67 -6.26
CA PHE A 246 -12.43 -8.50 -6.52
C PHE A 246 -11.24 -7.60 -6.87
N SER A 247 -10.18 -7.59 -6.06
CA SER A 247 -8.99 -6.74 -6.30
C SER A 247 -7.67 -7.52 -6.21
N VAL A 248 -7.70 -8.81 -6.51
CA VAL A 248 -6.51 -9.66 -6.49
C VAL A 248 -5.50 -9.20 -7.54
N LEU A 249 -4.28 -8.91 -7.11
CA LEU A 249 -3.18 -8.45 -7.96
C LEU A 249 -2.25 -9.60 -8.36
N GLY A 250 -1.96 -9.73 -9.66
CA GLY A 250 -0.92 -10.62 -10.18
C GLY A 250 0.47 -9.99 -10.04
N ASN A 251 1.46 -10.79 -9.70
CA ASN A 251 2.86 -10.31 -9.58
C ASN A 251 3.64 -10.69 -10.85
N THR A 252 3.12 -10.34 -12.03
CA THR A 252 3.70 -10.83 -13.31
C THR A 252 5.00 -10.11 -13.65
N MET A 253 5.00 -8.77 -13.55
CA MET A 253 6.22 -7.99 -13.82
C MET A 253 7.34 -8.29 -12.83
N LEU A 254 7.00 -8.55 -11.56
CA LEU A 254 7.99 -8.95 -10.56
C LEU A 254 8.71 -10.25 -10.95
N ARG A 255 7.94 -11.26 -11.43
CA ARG A 255 8.51 -12.53 -11.91
C ARG A 255 9.37 -12.36 -13.16
N LEU A 256 9.00 -11.47 -14.06
CA LEU A 256 9.79 -11.18 -15.28
C LEU A 256 11.14 -10.55 -14.93
N GLU A 257 11.25 -9.82 -13.80
CA GLU A 257 12.53 -9.34 -13.26
C GLU A 257 13.33 -10.42 -12.50
N GLY A 258 12.83 -11.66 -12.46
CA GLY A 258 13.48 -12.76 -11.76
C GLY A 258 13.33 -12.66 -10.22
N ILE A 259 12.31 -11.93 -9.75
CA ILE A 259 12.01 -11.80 -8.33
C ILE A 259 10.81 -12.68 -8.00
N GLU A 260 11.00 -13.65 -7.11
CA GLU A 260 9.90 -14.49 -6.63
C GLU A 260 8.87 -13.66 -5.86
N PRO A 261 7.55 -13.93 -6.04
CA PRO A 261 6.52 -13.33 -5.22
C PRO A 261 6.77 -13.53 -3.71
N ALA A 262 6.19 -12.68 -2.89
CA ALA A 262 6.27 -12.89 -1.46
C ALA A 262 5.53 -14.18 -1.05
N ARG A 263 5.86 -14.71 0.13
CA ARG A 263 5.28 -15.96 0.68
C ARG A 263 3.75 -15.89 0.76
N HIS A 264 3.12 -17.04 1.01
CA HIS A 264 1.66 -17.13 1.18
C HIS A 264 1.18 -16.25 2.34
N TRP A 265 0.02 -15.57 2.18
CA TRP A 265 -0.51 -14.62 3.17
C TRP A 265 -0.75 -15.24 4.57
N LYS A 266 -1.08 -16.53 4.65
CA LYS A 266 -1.24 -17.23 5.95
C LYS A 266 0.06 -17.35 6.72
N GLU A 267 1.16 -17.60 6.02
CA GLU A 267 2.50 -17.65 6.62
C GLU A 267 2.92 -16.26 7.11
N ALA A 268 2.66 -15.23 6.27
CA ALA A 268 2.92 -13.85 6.62
C ALA A 268 2.11 -13.40 7.84
N LEU A 269 0.82 -13.76 7.90
CA LEU A 269 -0.05 -13.49 9.05
C LEU A 269 0.43 -14.19 10.32
N SER A 270 0.80 -15.48 10.21
CA SER A 270 1.33 -16.23 11.34
C SER A 270 2.59 -15.60 11.92
N ASP A 271 3.46 -15.10 11.06
CA ASP A 271 4.70 -14.42 11.44
C ASP A 271 4.41 -13.08 12.14
N TYR A 272 3.52 -12.27 11.55
CA TYR A 272 3.06 -11.01 12.15
C TYR A 272 2.50 -11.20 13.56
N LEU A 273 1.71 -12.25 13.78
CA LEU A 273 1.05 -12.51 15.06
C LEU A 273 1.98 -13.09 16.15
N ARG A 274 3.16 -13.59 15.77
CA ARG A 274 4.17 -14.11 16.72
C ARG A 274 5.09 -13.01 17.28
N GLY A 275 5.33 -11.95 16.53
CA GLY A 275 6.34 -10.97 16.89
C GLY A 275 6.13 -9.57 16.56
#